data_66f5054672f77bb4f7efd129516e7e3b
#
_entry.id   66f5054672f77bb4f7efd129516e7e3b
#
_cell.length_a   1.000
_cell.length_b   1.000
_cell.length_c   1.000
_cell.angle_alpha   90.00
_cell.angle_beta   90.00
_cell.angle_gamma   90.00
#
_symmetry.space_group_name_H-M   'P 1'
#
loop_
_entity.id
_entity.type
_entity.pdbx_description
1 polymer ?
#
loop_
_entity_poly.entity_id
_entity_poly.type
_entity_poly.pdbx_seq_one_letter_code
_entity_poly.pdbx_strand_id
1 'polypeptide(L)'
;LPPSATDEEIEIDYMNYAIGGSFTARLNMNLREDKSWSYGVRTRLGDAKGQRAMLVTAPVQTDKTSESMAEIVTEYADYLSTKPITQDELAKGKASKTLRLPGQFETLGALKGGVSGIVTYDRDLDYLDQLPALLDEPSLTQVQAKAQKYIKPNQWTWLIVGDLSKIEEPIRALNLGEVKVIK
;
A
#
# COMPACT_ATOMS: atom_id res chain seq x y z
N LEU A 1 -3.79 5.60 8.96
CA LEU A 1 -4.32 6.45 7.89
C LEU A 1 -5.62 7.12 8.32
N PRO A 2 -6.01 8.26 7.71
CA PRO A 2 -7.30 8.88 7.97
C PRO A 2 -8.46 7.99 7.50
N PRO A 3 -9.71 8.33 7.82
CA PRO A 3 -10.89 7.68 7.24
C PRO A 3 -10.84 7.65 5.71
N SER A 4 -11.59 6.74 5.09
CA SER A 4 -11.85 6.78 3.65
C SER A 4 -12.67 8.02 3.28
N ALA A 5 -12.65 8.40 2.01
CA ALA A 5 -13.38 9.54 1.46
C ALA A 5 -13.01 10.90 2.08
N THR A 6 -11.74 11.08 2.39
CA THR A 6 -11.17 12.40 2.67
C THR A 6 -10.57 13.01 1.41
N ASP A 7 -10.35 14.32 1.40
CA ASP A 7 -9.70 15.03 0.28
C ASP A 7 -8.28 14.50 -0.02
N GLU A 8 -7.68 13.75 0.90
CA GLU A 8 -6.34 13.19 0.76
C GLU A 8 -6.34 11.74 0.22
N GLU A 9 -7.51 11.15 -0.06
CA GLU A 9 -7.62 9.72 -0.38
C GLU A 9 -6.84 9.33 -1.64
N ILE A 10 -6.93 10.13 -2.68
CA ILE A 10 -6.33 9.81 -3.98
C ILE A 10 -4.80 9.91 -3.92
N GLU A 11 -4.26 10.91 -3.24
CA GLU A 11 -2.82 11.02 -3.02
C GLU A 11 -2.27 9.87 -2.18
N ILE A 12 -3.00 9.48 -1.12
CA ILE A 12 -2.64 8.31 -0.27
C ILE A 12 -2.66 7.04 -1.12
N ASP A 13 -3.60 6.92 -2.02
CA ASP A 13 -3.74 5.77 -2.90
C ASP A 13 -2.58 5.70 -3.93
N TYR A 14 -2.15 6.84 -4.50
CA TYR A 14 -0.97 6.88 -5.36
C TYR A 14 0.34 6.64 -4.60
N MET A 15 0.47 7.19 -3.40
CA MET A 15 1.57 6.86 -2.51
C MET A 15 1.70 5.34 -2.33
N ASN A 16 0.59 4.68 -2.03
CA ASN A 16 0.54 3.23 -1.86
C ASN A 16 0.79 2.47 -3.17
N TYR A 17 0.25 2.95 -4.30
CA TYR A 17 0.40 2.31 -5.61
C TYR A 17 1.86 2.09 -5.99
N ALA A 18 2.71 3.07 -5.76
CA ALA A 18 4.13 3.01 -6.11
C ALA A 18 4.93 2.06 -5.21
N ILE A 19 4.67 2.04 -3.90
CA ILE A 19 5.47 1.24 -2.96
C ILE A 19 5.04 -0.23 -2.90
N GLY A 20 3.73 -0.54 -2.95
CA GLY A 20 3.25 -1.90 -2.78
C GLY A 20 1.85 -2.19 -3.32
N GLY A 21 1.13 -1.20 -3.85
CA GLY A 21 -0.26 -1.32 -4.29
C GLY A 21 -0.44 -1.88 -5.71
N SER A 22 0.62 -2.07 -6.47
CA SER A 22 0.58 -2.60 -7.85
C SER A 22 1.50 -3.82 -8.02
N PHE A 23 1.33 -4.53 -9.14
CA PHE A 23 2.21 -5.65 -9.47
C PHE A 23 3.66 -5.21 -9.68
N THR A 24 3.87 -4.06 -10.30
CA THR A 24 5.19 -3.47 -10.56
C THR A 24 5.64 -2.51 -9.46
N ALA A 25 4.99 -2.55 -8.29
CA ALA A 25 5.39 -1.75 -7.14
C ALA A 25 6.72 -2.22 -6.56
N ARG A 26 7.44 -1.33 -5.93
CA ARG A 26 8.83 -1.53 -5.48
C ARG A 26 9.01 -2.76 -4.60
N LEU A 27 8.16 -2.96 -3.58
CA LEU A 27 8.25 -4.14 -2.71
C LEU A 27 8.10 -5.46 -3.48
N ASN A 28 7.20 -5.50 -4.46
CA ASN A 28 7.01 -6.70 -5.25
C ASN A 28 8.18 -6.93 -6.22
N MET A 29 8.69 -5.87 -6.84
CA MET A 29 9.86 -5.98 -7.71
C MET A 29 11.09 -6.43 -6.93
N ASN A 30 11.32 -5.90 -5.73
CA ASN A 30 12.44 -6.30 -4.87
C ASN A 30 12.31 -7.78 -4.44
N LEU A 31 11.27 -8.12 -3.68
CA LEU A 31 11.19 -9.43 -3.02
C LEU A 31 10.78 -10.56 -3.95
N ARG A 32 10.03 -10.28 -5.00
CA ARG A 32 9.59 -11.28 -5.97
C ARG A 32 10.51 -11.41 -7.15
N GLU A 33 10.71 -10.32 -7.92
CA GLU A 33 11.40 -10.37 -9.20
C GLU A 33 12.92 -10.42 -9.02
N ASP A 34 13.48 -9.57 -8.18
CA ASP A 34 14.95 -9.50 -8.02
C ASP A 34 15.47 -10.60 -7.11
N LYS A 35 14.81 -10.88 -5.98
CA LYS A 35 15.29 -11.81 -4.95
C LYS A 35 14.68 -13.19 -5.03
N SER A 36 13.53 -13.35 -5.68
CA SER A 36 12.78 -14.61 -5.74
C SER A 36 12.44 -15.21 -4.37
N TRP A 37 12.27 -14.39 -3.34
CA TRP A 37 11.95 -14.82 -1.98
C TRP A 37 10.46 -14.95 -1.71
N SER A 38 9.62 -14.40 -2.60
CA SER A 38 8.17 -14.35 -2.48
C SER A 38 7.47 -14.59 -3.80
N TYR A 39 6.26 -15.13 -3.77
CA TYR A 39 5.35 -15.15 -4.93
C TYR A 39 4.64 -13.82 -5.17
N GLY A 40 4.71 -12.90 -4.23
CA GLY A 40 4.15 -11.57 -4.36
C GLY A 40 4.03 -10.86 -3.03
N VAL A 41 4.41 -9.58 -3.02
CA VAL A 41 4.27 -8.67 -1.89
C VAL A 41 3.30 -7.58 -2.26
N ARG A 42 2.37 -7.26 -1.36
CA ARG A 42 1.33 -6.27 -1.62
C ARG A 42 1.06 -5.42 -0.39
N THR A 43 0.82 -4.15 -0.64
CA THR A 43 0.29 -3.24 0.37
C THR A 43 -1.17 -2.94 0.06
N ARG A 44 -2.01 -3.03 1.08
CA ARG A 44 -3.44 -2.71 0.98
C ARG A 44 -3.79 -1.61 1.96
N LEU A 45 -4.66 -0.73 1.51
CA LEU A 45 -5.32 0.26 2.34
C LEU A 45 -6.70 -0.29 2.68
N GLY A 46 -7.01 -0.41 3.95
CA GLY A 46 -8.36 -0.79 4.37
C GLY A 46 -9.34 0.37 4.12
N ASP A 47 -10.61 0.06 3.88
CA ASP A 47 -11.67 1.07 3.81
C ASP A 47 -12.42 1.12 5.15
N ALA A 48 -12.56 2.32 5.71
CA ALA A 48 -13.29 2.55 6.96
C ALA A 48 -13.76 3.99 7.09
N LYS A 49 -14.89 4.18 7.81
CA LYS A 49 -15.37 5.50 8.24
C LYS A 49 -14.53 6.11 9.36
N GLY A 50 -13.76 5.30 10.07
CA GLY A 50 -12.80 5.70 11.09
C GLY A 50 -11.37 5.59 10.61
N GLN A 51 -10.43 5.63 11.55
CA GLN A 51 -9.01 5.41 11.27
C GLN A 51 -8.80 4.01 10.64
N ARG A 52 -7.99 3.94 9.60
CA ARG A 52 -7.73 2.71 8.84
C ARG A 52 -6.25 2.32 8.83
N ALA A 53 -6.00 1.03 8.67
CA ALA A 53 -4.65 0.50 8.57
C ALA A 53 -4.14 0.49 7.13
N MET A 54 -2.82 0.65 6.98
CA MET A 54 -2.07 0.22 5.82
C MET A 54 -1.42 -1.13 6.15
N LEU A 55 -1.71 -2.15 5.37
CA LEU A 55 -1.26 -3.51 5.63
C LEU A 55 -0.31 -3.99 4.52
N VAL A 56 0.92 -4.32 4.89
CA VAL A 56 1.87 -5.01 4.01
C VAL A 56 1.74 -6.51 4.23
N THR A 57 1.53 -7.25 3.16
CA THR A 57 1.48 -8.72 3.19
C THR A 57 2.59 -9.28 2.32
N ALA A 58 3.47 -10.07 2.91
CA ALA A 58 4.64 -10.65 2.26
C ALA A 58 4.77 -12.14 2.63
N PRO A 59 4.15 -13.06 1.87
CA PRO A 59 4.41 -14.49 2.01
C PRO A 59 5.79 -14.80 1.44
N VAL A 60 6.75 -15.09 2.30
CA VAL A 60 8.16 -15.29 1.95
C VAL A 60 8.65 -16.69 2.32
N GLN A 61 9.77 -17.11 1.74
CA GLN A 61 10.45 -18.33 2.14
C GLN A 61 10.86 -18.26 3.61
N THR A 62 10.73 -19.37 4.34
CA THR A 62 10.99 -19.42 5.78
C THR A 62 12.41 -18.96 6.14
N ASP A 63 13.40 -19.40 5.36
CA ASP A 63 14.81 -19.05 5.54
C ASP A 63 15.17 -17.64 5.08
N LYS A 64 14.20 -16.90 4.52
CA LYS A 64 14.31 -15.51 4.06
C LYS A 64 13.44 -14.54 4.84
N THR A 65 12.87 -14.97 5.96
CA THR A 65 11.94 -14.14 6.73
C THR A 65 12.61 -12.86 7.26
N SER A 66 13.73 -12.97 7.94
CA SER A 66 14.43 -11.82 8.50
C SER A 66 14.99 -10.89 7.42
N GLU A 67 15.59 -11.46 6.38
CA GLU A 67 16.11 -10.67 5.26
C GLU A 67 14.99 -9.93 4.54
N SER A 68 13.82 -10.56 4.35
CA SER A 68 12.65 -9.90 3.76
C SER A 68 12.12 -8.77 4.63
N MET A 69 12.12 -8.90 5.95
CA MET A 69 11.77 -7.82 6.87
C MET A 69 12.74 -6.64 6.74
N ALA A 70 14.04 -6.92 6.68
CA ALA A 70 15.07 -5.89 6.50
C ALA A 70 14.91 -5.15 5.16
N GLU A 71 14.63 -5.88 4.08
CA GLU A 71 14.36 -5.28 2.76
C GLU A 71 13.12 -4.39 2.77
N ILE A 72 12.01 -4.83 3.40
CA ILE A 72 10.81 -4.00 3.53
C ILE A 72 11.13 -2.69 4.28
N VAL A 73 11.87 -2.76 5.38
CA VAL A 73 12.29 -1.57 6.12
C VAL A 73 13.14 -0.64 5.25
N THR A 74 14.10 -1.20 4.51
CA THR A 74 15.00 -0.46 3.61
C THR A 74 14.22 0.22 2.48
N GLU A 75 13.31 -0.48 1.81
CA GLU A 75 12.49 0.07 0.72
C GLU A 75 11.64 1.25 1.20
N TYR A 76 11.04 1.14 2.36
CA TYR A 76 10.28 2.27 2.92
C TYR A 76 11.16 3.43 3.38
N ALA A 77 12.34 3.14 3.94
CA ALA A 77 13.29 4.18 4.31
C ALA A 77 13.79 4.95 3.08
N ASP A 78 14.14 4.23 2.02
CA ASP A 78 14.53 4.81 0.72
C ASP A 78 13.38 5.63 0.11
N TYR A 79 12.16 5.09 0.14
CA TYR A 79 10.97 5.77 -0.37
C TYR A 79 10.68 7.10 0.34
N LEU A 80 11.01 7.18 1.62
CA LEU A 80 10.86 8.39 2.43
C LEU A 80 12.05 9.36 2.33
N SER A 81 13.17 8.95 1.72
CA SER A 81 14.40 9.76 1.74
C SER A 81 15.07 9.85 0.38
N THR A 82 15.87 8.87 0.03
CA THR A 82 16.79 8.89 -1.13
C THR A 82 16.12 8.58 -2.45
N LYS A 83 15.02 7.81 -2.42
CA LYS A 83 14.30 7.34 -3.61
C LYS A 83 12.78 7.60 -3.47
N PRO A 84 12.33 8.85 -3.33
CA PRO A 84 10.90 9.13 -3.25
C PRO A 84 10.17 8.68 -4.52
N ILE A 85 8.83 8.68 -4.47
CA ILE A 85 8.02 8.39 -5.67
C ILE A 85 8.45 9.31 -6.82
N THR A 86 8.57 8.73 -8.00
CA THR A 86 8.97 9.42 -9.22
C THR A 86 7.77 9.88 -10.04
N GLN A 87 8.01 10.81 -10.98
CA GLN A 87 6.98 11.25 -11.92
C GLN A 87 6.45 10.10 -12.78
N ASP A 88 7.31 9.15 -13.17
CA ASP A 88 6.91 7.98 -13.97
C ASP A 88 6.02 7.02 -13.18
N GLU A 89 6.31 6.80 -11.90
CA GLU A 89 5.48 5.96 -11.03
C GLU A 89 4.10 6.58 -10.80
N LEU A 90 4.04 7.90 -10.60
CA LEU A 90 2.78 8.63 -10.50
C LEU A 90 1.99 8.56 -11.81
N ALA A 91 2.63 8.80 -12.95
CA ALA A 91 1.98 8.72 -14.26
C ALA A 91 1.43 7.32 -14.55
N LYS A 92 2.18 6.26 -14.20
CA LYS A 92 1.70 4.87 -14.29
C LYS A 92 0.49 4.63 -13.38
N GLY A 93 0.50 5.16 -12.16
CA GLY A 93 -0.61 5.08 -11.21
C GLY A 93 -1.87 5.73 -11.77
N LYS A 94 -1.75 6.96 -12.26
CA LYS A 94 -2.83 7.72 -12.91
C LYS A 94 -3.41 6.95 -14.10
N ALA A 95 -2.57 6.54 -15.03
CA ALA A 95 -2.98 5.77 -16.20
C ALA A 95 -3.67 4.46 -15.81
N SER A 96 -3.12 3.70 -14.85
CA SER A 96 -3.71 2.44 -14.39
C SER A 96 -5.12 2.62 -13.82
N LYS A 97 -5.36 3.69 -13.07
CA LYS A 97 -6.68 3.97 -12.47
C LYS A 97 -7.66 4.49 -13.51
N THR A 98 -7.27 5.47 -14.31
CA THR A 98 -8.14 6.09 -15.32
C THR A 98 -8.55 5.11 -16.41
N LEU A 99 -7.62 4.30 -16.92
CA LEU A 99 -7.92 3.31 -17.97
C LEU A 99 -8.83 2.16 -17.50
N ARG A 100 -8.96 1.94 -16.19
CA ARG A 100 -9.89 0.95 -15.63
C ARG A 100 -11.31 1.48 -15.43
N LEU A 101 -11.51 2.79 -15.41
CA LEU A 101 -12.82 3.40 -15.12
C LEU A 101 -13.95 2.86 -16.01
N PRO A 102 -13.80 2.74 -17.35
CA PRO A 102 -14.88 2.22 -18.19
C PRO A 102 -15.33 0.83 -17.75
N GLY A 103 -14.39 -0.09 -17.46
CA GLY A 103 -14.71 -1.45 -17.04
C GLY A 103 -15.23 -1.60 -15.61
N GLN A 104 -15.08 -0.57 -14.77
CA GLN A 104 -15.54 -0.61 -13.38
C GLN A 104 -17.07 -0.58 -13.23
N PHE A 105 -17.80 -0.20 -14.27
CA PHE A 105 -19.25 -0.03 -14.22
C PHE A 105 -20.01 -0.95 -15.17
N GLU A 106 -19.35 -1.95 -15.77
CA GLU A 106 -19.95 -2.87 -16.75
C GLU A 106 -20.91 -3.89 -16.13
N THR A 107 -20.81 -4.14 -14.81
CA THR A 107 -21.66 -5.14 -14.15
C THR A 107 -22.55 -4.49 -13.08
N LEU A 108 -23.72 -5.12 -12.83
CA LEU A 108 -24.61 -4.70 -11.73
C LEU A 108 -23.91 -4.71 -10.37
N GLY A 109 -23.02 -5.67 -10.13
CA GLY A 109 -22.23 -5.73 -8.90
C GLY A 109 -21.29 -4.55 -8.74
N ALA A 110 -20.63 -4.14 -9.81
CA ALA A 110 -19.74 -2.98 -9.83
C ALA A 110 -20.53 -1.67 -9.67
N LEU A 111 -21.65 -1.50 -10.37
CA LEU A 111 -22.55 -0.35 -10.18
C LEU A 111 -23.06 -0.27 -8.74
N LYS A 112 -23.54 -1.40 -8.18
CA LYS A 112 -23.96 -1.46 -6.78
C LYS A 112 -22.81 -1.04 -5.85
N GLY A 113 -21.58 -1.51 -6.10
CA GLY A 113 -20.40 -1.13 -5.33
C GLY A 113 -20.14 0.36 -5.35
N GLY A 114 -20.20 0.99 -6.52
CA GLY A 114 -20.04 2.44 -6.69
C GLY A 114 -21.09 3.23 -5.90
N VAL A 115 -22.36 2.89 -6.10
CA VAL A 115 -23.48 3.55 -5.37
C VAL A 115 -23.38 3.31 -3.87
N SER A 116 -23.05 2.09 -3.44
CA SER A 116 -22.85 1.79 -2.02
C SER A 116 -21.69 2.60 -1.43
N GLY A 117 -20.62 2.84 -2.19
CA GLY A 117 -19.51 3.69 -1.78
C GLY A 117 -19.93 5.14 -1.55
N ILE A 118 -20.75 5.70 -2.43
CA ILE A 118 -21.33 7.06 -2.27
C ILE A 118 -22.11 7.13 -0.95
N VAL A 119 -23.06 6.23 -0.74
CA VAL A 119 -23.92 6.21 0.47
C VAL A 119 -23.09 5.91 1.73
N THR A 120 -22.17 4.96 1.65
CA THR A 120 -21.38 4.54 2.82
C THR A 120 -20.47 5.64 3.30
N TYR A 121 -19.85 6.38 2.40
CA TYR A 121 -18.83 7.38 2.73
C TYR A 121 -19.34 8.82 2.61
N ASP A 122 -20.65 9.00 2.44
CA ASP A 122 -21.30 10.32 2.34
C ASP A 122 -20.65 11.22 1.27
N ARG A 123 -20.37 10.62 0.11
CA ARG A 123 -19.78 11.32 -1.04
C ARG A 123 -20.88 12.06 -1.80
N ASP A 124 -20.49 13.10 -2.52
CA ASP A 124 -21.40 13.80 -3.43
C ASP A 124 -21.98 12.86 -4.50
N LEU A 125 -23.20 13.08 -4.92
CA LEU A 125 -23.89 12.20 -5.89
C LEU A 125 -23.21 12.18 -7.26
N ASP A 126 -22.50 13.24 -7.61
CA ASP A 126 -21.74 13.38 -8.85
C ASP A 126 -20.27 12.94 -8.72
N TYR A 127 -19.89 12.36 -7.58
CA TYR A 127 -18.52 11.88 -7.33
C TYR A 127 -17.98 11.00 -8.46
N LEU A 128 -18.80 10.08 -8.98
CA LEU A 128 -18.37 9.18 -10.05
C LEU A 128 -18.13 9.91 -11.38
N ASP A 129 -18.87 10.97 -11.64
CA ASP A 129 -18.70 11.82 -12.84
C ASP A 129 -17.42 12.67 -12.71
N GLN A 130 -17.08 13.09 -11.50
CA GLN A 130 -15.87 13.86 -11.20
C GLN A 130 -14.61 12.98 -11.10
N LEU A 131 -14.76 11.68 -10.85
CA LEU A 131 -13.66 10.77 -10.56
C LEU A 131 -12.51 10.81 -11.57
N PRO A 132 -12.73 10.89 -12.90
CA PRO A 132 -11.62 11.02 -13.87
C PRO A 132 -10.76 12.26 -13.63
N ALA A 133 -11.38 13.41 -13.34
CA ALA A 133 -10.66 14.65 -13.05
C ALA A 133 -9.91 14.56 -11.72
N LEU A 134 -10.58 14.05 -10.67
CA LEU A 134 -9.97 13.85 -9.35
C LEU A 134 -8.76 12.92 -9.41
N LEU A 135 -8.79 11.88 -10.23
CA LEU A 135 -7.64 10.98 -10.42
C LEU A 135 -6.45 11.65 -11.13
N ASP A 136 -6.68 12.67 -11.94
CA ASP A 136 -5.61 13.38 -12.63
C ASP A 136 -5.04 14.56 -11.82
N GLU A 137 -5.75 15.04 -10.84
CA GLU A 137 -5.40 16.23 -10.06
C GLU A 137 -4.10 16.12 -9.25
N PRO A 138 -3.78 14.99 -8.52
CA PRO A 138 -2.65 14.94 -7.62
C PRO A 138 -1.31 15.21 -8.30
N SER A 139 -0.56 16.14 -7.75
CA SER A 139 0.82 16.42 -8.15
C SER A 139 1.80 15.48 -7.43
N LEU A 140 3.01 15.34 -7.99
CA LEU A 140 4.08 14.55 -7.37
C LEU A 140 4.40 15.04 -5.95
N THR A 141 4.47 16.35 -5.75
CA THR A 141 4.78 16.96 -4.44
C THR A 141 3.71 16.62 -3.40
N GLN A 142 2.42 16.64 -3.78
CA GLN A 142 1.33 16.26 -2.88
C GLN A 142 1.45 14.79 -2.46
N VAL A 143 1.69 13.88 -3.41
CA VAL A 143 1.84 12.45 -3.11
C VAL A 143 3.08 12.18 -2.23
N GLN A 144 4.21 12.85 -2.50
CA GLN A 144 5.40 12.77 -1.65
C GLN A 144 5.11 13.26 -0.22
N ALA A 145 4.36 14.36 -0.09
CA ALA A 145 3.97 14.87 1.23
C ALA A 145 3.09 13.87 2.01
N LYS A 146 2.21 13.11 1.33
CA LYS A 146 1.42 12.05 1.99
C LYS A 146 2.30 10.89 2.44
N ALA A 147 3.31 10.51 1.66
CA ALA A 147 4.27 9.50 2.09
C ALA A 147 4.97 9.93 3.40
N GLN A 148 5.47 11.15 3.46
CA GLN A 148 6.11 11.70 4.66
C GLN A 148 5.15 11.80 5.86
N LYS A 149 3.89 12.13 5.62
CA LYS A 149 2.88 12.29 6.66
C LYS A 149 2.45 10.96 7.26
N TYR A 150 2.21 9.94 6.45
CA TYR A 150 1.50 8.73 6.84
C TYR A 150 2.36 7.47 7.00
N ILE A 151 3.48 7.36 6.33
CA ILE A 151 4.38 6.22 6.48
C ILE A 151 5.29 6.47 7.67
N LYS A 152 5.15 5.66 8.72
CA LYS A 152 5.91 5.78 9.98
C LYS A 152 6.54 4.42 10.34
N PRO A 153 7.70 4.05 9.75
CA PRO A 153 8.29 2.72 9.96
C PRO A 153 8.57 2.37 11.42
N ASN A 154 8.83 3.38 12.25
CA ASN A 154 9.07 3.22 13.69
C ASN A 154 7.80 2.93 14.52
N GLN A 155 6.62 2.95 13.90
CA GLN A 155 5.32 2.68 14.55
C GLN A 155 4.65 1.42 13.99
N TRP A 156 5.38 0.57 13.28
CA TRP A 156 4.82 -0.63 12.69
C TRP A 156 4.66 -1.74 13.70
N THR A 157 3.62 -2.55 13.50
CA THR A 157 3.45 -3.83 14.17
C THR A 157 3.70 -4.94 13.16
N TRP A 158 4.61 -5.83 13.49
CA TRP A 158 4.91 -7.01 12.70
C TRP A 158 4.12 -8.21 13.21
N LEU A 159 3.35 -8.85 12.34
CA LEU A 159 2.74 -10.16 12.62
C LEU A 159 3.39 -11.19 11.72
N ILE A 160 4.07 -12.16 12.32
CA ILE A 160 4.84 -13.15 11.59
C ILE A 160 4.30 -14.54 11.96
N VAL A 161 4.00 -15.33 10.93
CA VAL A 161 3.54 -16.72 11.09
C VAL A 161 4.52 -17.64 10.38
N GLY A 162 5.11 -18.58 11.10
CA GLY A 162 6.11 -19.49 10.53
C GLY A 162 6.67 -20.48 11.55
N ASP A 163 7.66 -21.25 11.15
CA ASP A 163 8.39 -22.17 12.00
C ASP A 163 9.30 -21.41 12.97
N LEU A 164 8.84 -21.24 14.20
CA LEU A 164 9.54 -20.46 15.22
C LEU A 164 10.98 -20.91 15.43
N SER A 165 11.25 -22.21 15.35
CA SER A 165 12.60 -22.76 15.54
C SER A 165 13.63 -22.28 14.51
N LYS A 166 13.15 -21.78 13.36
CA LYS A 166 13.98 -21.30 12.25
C LYS A 166 14.04 -19.80 12.16
N ILE A 167 12.97 -19.10 12.58
CA ILE A 167 12.84 -17.67 12.30
C ILE A 167 13.04 -16.78 13.52
N GLU A 168 12.91 -17.29 14.75
CA GLU A 168 12.89 -16.44 15.94
C GLU A 168 14.22 -15.70 16.17
N GLU A 169 15.34 -16.41 16.15
CA GLU A 169 16.65 -15.83 16.42
C GLU A 169 17.02 -14.74 15.37
N PRO A 170 16.92 -15.00 14.05
CA PRO A 170 17.20 -13.99 13.04
C PRO A 170 16.28 -12.77 13.13
N ILE A 171 14.99 -12.95 13.47
CA ILE A 171 14.03 -11.83 13.64
C ILE A 171 14.44 -10.97 14.84
N ARG A 172 14.77 -11.59 15.98
CA ARG A 172 15.22 -10.85 17.18
C ARG A 172 16.49 -10.05 16.91
N ALA A 173 17.40 -10.58 16.10
CA ALA A 173 18.64 -9.90 15.72
C ALA A 173 18.42 -8.61 14.92
N LEU A 174 17.26 -8.43 14.25
CA LEU A 174 16.93 -7.20 13.54
C LEU A 174 16.68 -5.99 14.45
N ASN A 175 16.40 -6.22 15.74
CA ASN A 175 16.12 -5.17 16.73
C ASN A 175 15.00 -4.19 16.30
N LEU A 176 13.97 -4.67 15.62
CA LEU A 176 12.84 -3.86 15.14
C LEU A 176 11.77 -3.63 16.21
N GLY A 177 11.92 -4.20 17.39
CA GLY A 177 11.00 -4.04 18.52
C GLY A 177 10.96 -5.26 19.44
N GLU A 178 10.04 -5.24 20.43
CA GLU A 178 9.81 -6.37 21.33
C GLU A 178 9.16 -7.53 20.58
N VAL A 179 9.72 -8.73 20.69
CA VAL A 179 9.17 -9.94 20.07
C VAL A 179 8.37 -10.74 21.10
N LYS A 180 7.06 -10.84 20.87
CA LYS A 180 6.12 -11.66 21.67
C LYS A 180 5.74 -12.91 20.88
N VAL A 181 6.01 -14.08 21.45
CA VAL A 181 5.59 -15.36 20.87
C VAL A 181 4.17 -15.69 21.34
N ILE A 182 3.27 -15.92 20.38
CA ILE A 182 1.90 -16.37 20.63
C ILE A 182 1.80 -17.82 20.17
N LYS A 183 1.38 -18.71 21.07
CA LYS A 183 1.22 -20.16 20.83
C LYS A 183 -0.25 -20.50 20.66
#